data_7f444c7bfcbba92049713b9ade8f1ca4
#
_entry.id   7f444c7bfcbba92049713b9ade8f1ca4
#
_cell.length_a   1.000
_cell.length_b   1.000
_cell.length_c   1.000
_cell.angle_alpha   90.00
_cell.angle_beta   90.00
_cell.angle_gamma   90.00
#
_symmetry.space_group_name_H-M   'P 1'
#
loop_
_entity.id
_entity.type
_entity.pdbx_description
1 polymer ?
#
loop_
_entity_poly.entity_id
_entity_poly.type
_entity_poly.pdbx_seq_one_letter_code
_entity_poly.pdbx_strand_id
1 'polypeptide(L)'
;TIKGKTKLSVPAVLDKQPHDNFQLTALELRDAMADGTLGIASRNYIASRVNSDVLDTACNQATIVVPISTAAGDYDDIALCESVMNEMGVMADSRYMMLNTRDYNGMAGNLASRSTMTGKPTTAYEKSYVGPVANFETFKLDTGNRIAAAAGGGSLTIDTQASAANYYVPRATRTESTYGNTGNVDNRYQTITVSSTTNVAAGDCFTVAGVEAVHHVRKTRTGQLKTFRVMEVLTSTTMVISPPMVSNQGASDAEEQYQNVYVAPSATAAITFLNSDASGYNVFWRKPAIELLPGRYEVPSNQGVQTMYHTTKNGIQIVVTKRFEQSTFVSTYAFDARYGVVMTAPEQCGVLLFNQVP
;
A
#
# COMPACT_ATOMS: atom_id res chain seq x y z
N THR A 1 -0.63 27.07 -27.73
CA THR A 1 -1.96 26.47 -27.59
C THR A 1 -2.22 26.23 -26.11
N ILE A 2 -3.34 26.69 -25.56
CA ILE A 2 -3.74 26.42 -24.19
C ILE A 2 -4.29 25.00 -24.15
N LYS A 3 -3.63 24.10 -23.40
CA LYS A 3 -4.11 22.73 -23.22
C LYS A 3 -5.11 22.66 -22.06
N GLY A 4 -6.21 21.94 -22.26
CA GLY A 4 -7.17 21.65 -21.21
C GLY A 4 -6.52 20.81 -20.10
N LYS A 5 -6.88 21.05 -18.82
CA LYS A 5 -6.47 20.21 -17.72
C LYS A 5 -7.65 19.37 -17.25
N THR A 6 -7.49 18.06 -17.28
CA THR A 6 -8.46 17.10 -16.75
C THR A 6 -8.11 16.76 -15.30
N LYS A 7 -9.11 16.73 -14.43
CA LYS A 7 -8.96 16.30 -13.05
C LYS A 7 -9.47 14.87 -12.91
N LEU A 8 -8.70 14.04 -12.20
CA LEU A 8 -9.12 12.71 -11.80
C LEU A 8 -9.59 12.72 -10.36
N SER A 9 -10.47 11.79 -10.01
CA SER A 9 -11.01 11.65 -8.65
C SER A 9 -10.52 10.33 -8.02
N VAL A 10 -10.21 10.43 -6.74
CA VAL A 10 -9.88 9.29 -5.88
C VAL A 10 -10.81 9.38 -4.67
N PRO A 11 -11.71 8.41 -4.47
CA PRO A 11 -12.57 8.40 -3.30
C PRO A 11 -11.75 8.11 -2.05
N ALA A 12 -12.05 8.84 -0.98
CA ALA A 12 -11.42 8.69 0.31
C ALA A 12 -12.51 8.40 1.35
N VAL A 13 -12.41 7.28 2.05
CA VAL A 13 -13.44 6.78 2.96
C VAL A 13 -12.88 6.58 4.36
N LEU A 14 -13.67 6.90 5.38
CA LEU A 14 -13.38 6.63 6.79
C LEU A 14 -14.02 5.30 7.18
N ASP A 15 -13.40 4.20 6.81
CA ASP A 15 -13.93 2.83 6.94
C ASP A 15 -13.35 2.04 8.13
N LYS A 16 -12.25 2.51 8.71
CA LYS A 16 -11.56 1.81 9.80
C LYS A 16 -12.07 2.27 11.15
N GLN A 17 -12.52 1.32 11.96
CA GLN A 17 -13.07 1.55 13.29
C GLN A 17 -12.52 0.52 14.27
N PRO A 18 -11.24 0.59 14.67
CA PRO A 18 -10.72 -0.28 15.71
C PRO A 18 -11.40 0.02 17.04
N HIS A 19 -11.85 -1.03 17.68
CA HIS A 19 -12.51 -1.03 18.97
C HIS A 19 -11.82 -2.03 19.88
N ASP A 20 -11.54 -1.62 21.11
CA ASP A 20 -11.04 -2.49 22.16
C ASP A 20 -11.76 -2.18 23.46
N ASN A 21 -12.18 -3.21 24.18
CA ASN A 21 -12.87 -3.04 25.45
C ASN A 21 -12.35 -4.03 26.49
N PHE A 22 -12.38 -3.60 27.74
CA PHE A 22 -12.14 -4.46 28.88
C PHE A 22 -13.07 -4.12 30.03
N GLN A 23 -13.26 -5.07 30.94
CA GLN A 23 -14.11 -4.93 32.08
C GLN A 23 -13.29 -5.20 33.36
N LEU A 24 -13.55 -4.40 34.38
CA LEU A 24 -12.98 -4.58 35.72
C LEU A 24 -14.08 -4.63 36.76
N THR A 25 -14.03 -5.61 37.62
CA THR A 25 -14.90 -5.69 38.79
C THR A 25 -14.52 -4.61 39.82
N ALA A 26 -15.46 -4.24 40.70
CA ALA A 26 -15.18 -3.28 41.75
C ALA A 26 -14.04 -3.72 42.71
N LEU A 27 -13.79 -5.03 42.79
CA LEU A 27 -12.67 -5.57 43.57
C LEU A 27 -11.32 -5.36 42.86
N GLU A 28 -11.26 -5.60 41.56
CA GLU A 28 -10.07 -5.40 40.71
C GLU A 28 -9.73 -3.91 40.55
N LEU A 29 -10.72 -3.03 40.53
CA LEU A 29 -10.52 -1.57 40.49
C LEU A 29 -9.79 -1.05 41.75
N ARG A 30 -9.80 -1.80 42.86
CA ARG A 30 -9.02 -1.46 44.04
C ARG A 30 -7.51 -1.63 43.81
N ASP A 31 -7.12 -2.44 42.85
CA ASP A 31 -5.74 -2.58 42.39
C ASP A 31 -5.45 -1.56 41.25
N ALA A 32 -4.88 -0.43 41.60
CA ALA A 32 -4.58 0.65 40.67
C ALA A 32 -3.62 0.25 39.53
N MET A 33 -2.86 -0.86 39.69
CA MET A 33 -1.97 -1.35 38.62
C MET A 33 -2.74 -2.05 37.49
N ALA A 34 -3.87 -2.70 37.78
CA ALA A 34 -4.65 -3.42 36.79
C ALA A 34 -5.25 -2.46 35.74
N ASP A 35 -5.82 -1.34 36.20
CA ASP A 35 -6.42 -0.31 35.30
C ASP A 35 -5.36 0.30 34.39
N GLY A 36 -4.21 0.69 34.90
CA GLY A 36 -3.12 1.28 34.11
C GLY A 36 -2.53 0.33 33.07
N THR A 37 -2.33 -0.93 33.43
CA THR A 37 -1.75 -1.94 32.54
C THR A 37 -2.68 -2.30 31.39
N LEU A 38 -3.97 -2.49 31.66
CA LEU A 38 -4.97 -2.79 30.64
C LEU A 38 -5.19 -1.60 29.68
N GLY A 39 -5.22 -0.38 30.20
CA GLY A 39 -5.32 0.82 29.35
C GLY A 39 -4.11 1.01 28.41
N ILE A 40 -2.89 0.65 28.86
CA ILE A 40 -1.70 0.64 28.00
C ILE A 40 -1.81 -0.44 26.93
N ALA A 41 -2.31 -1.62 27.26
CA ALA A 41 -2.51 -2.71 26.31
C ALA A 41 -3.51 -2.32 25.20
N SER A 42 -4.66 -1.75 25.57
CA SER A 42 -5.66 -1.26 24.61
C SER A 42 -5.12 -0.15 23.68
N ARG A 43 -4.35 0.79 24.25
CA ARG A 43 -3.68 1.82 23.43
C ARG A 43 -2.70 1.22 22.44
N ASN A 44 -1.89 0.25 22.87
CA ASN A 44 -0.92 -0.41 22.01
C ASN A 44 -1.62 -1.24 20.92
N TYR A 45 -2.75 -1.88 21.23
CA TYR A 45 -3.57 -2.59 20.25
C TYR A 45 -4.06 -1.65 19.14
N ILE A 46 -4.65 -0.50 19.50
CA ILE A 46 -5.12 0.48 18.50
C ILE A 46 -3.95 1.00 17.67
N ALA A 47 -2.82 1.32 18.27
CA ALA A 47 -1.64 1.80 17.56
C ALA A 47 -1.10 0.76 16.57
N SER A 48 -1.01 -0.50 16.99
CA SER A 48 -0.62 -1.61 16.11
C SER A 48 -1.60 -1.80 14.96
N ARG A 49 -2.90 -1.68 15.23
CA ARG A 49 -3.93 -1.79 14.19
C ARG A 49 -3.83 -0.70 13.15
N VAL A 50 -3.60 0.56 13.56
CA VAL A 50 -3.38 1.69 12.63
C VAL A 50 -2.15 1.42 11.74
N ASN A 51 -1.05 0.98 12.34
CA ASN A 51 0.15 0.66 11.57
C ASN A 51 -0.08 -0.47 10.57
N SER A 52 -0.74 -1.54 10.99
CA SER A 52 -1.07 -2.67 10.11
C SER A 52 -1.95 -2.22 8.93
N ASP A 53 -3.01 -1.45 9.17
CA ASP A 53 -3.92 -1.01 8.11
C ASP A 53 -3.23 -0.08 7.10
N VAL A 54 -2.32 0.80 7.55
CA VAL A 54 -1.52 1.64 6.65
C VAL A 54 -0.60 0.79 5.78
N LEU A 55 0.08 -0.19 6.37
CA LEU A 55 1.00 -1.07 5.67
C LEU A 55 0.29 -2.01 4.71
N ASP A 56 -0.85 -2.57 5.12
CA ASP A 56 -1.67 -3.42 4.25
C ASP A 56 -2.18 -2.63 3.04
N THR A 57 -2.60 -1.38 3.24
CA THR A 57 -2.99 -0.50 2.14
C THR A 57 -1.81 -0.19 1.23
N ALA A 58 -0.65 0.15 1.78
CA ALA A 58 0.57 0.40 1.01
C ALA A 58 0.98 -0.83 0.19
N CYS A 59 1.00 -1.99 0.82
CA CYS A 59 1.42 -3.24 0.20
C CYS A 59 0.45 -3.73 -0.87
N ASN A 60 -0.86 -3.63 -0.61
CA ASN A 60 -1.88 -4.14 -1.51
C ASN A 60 -2.18 -3.23 -2.70
N GLN A 61 -1.89 -1.92 -2.59
CA GLN A 61 -2.19 -0.93 -3.63
C GLN A 61 -0.95 -0.37 -4.33
N ALA A 62 0.26 -0.74 -3.89
CA ALA A 62 1.49 -0.36 -4.57
C ALA A 62 1.57 -0.97 -5.97
N THR A 63 1.98 -0.19 -6.96
CA THR A 63 1.96 -0.61 -8.37
C THR A 63 3.34 -0.76 -9.00
N ILE A 64 4.38 -0.15 -8.41
CA ILE A 64 5.74 -0.41 -8.82
C ILE A 64 6.17 -1.73 -8.20
N VAL A 65 6.64 -2.68 -9.00
CA VAL A 65 7.09 -3.97 -8.51
C VAL A 65 8.53 -4.20 -8.96
N VAL A 66 9.40 -4.48 -8.00
CA VAL A 66 10.82 -4.77 -8.25
C VAL A 66 11.09 -6.20 -7.78
N PRO A 67 11.09 -7.18 -8.70
CA PRO A 67 11.44 -8.55 -8.36
C PRO A 67 12.97 -8.74 -8.32
N ILE A 68 13.46 -9.43 -7.30
CA ILE A 68 14.87 -9.80 -7.13
C ILE A 68 14.96 -11.30 -6.94
N SER A 69 15.88 -11.95 -7.65
CA SER A 69 16.05 -13.41 -7.63
C SER A 69 16.77 -13.93 -6.39
N THR A 70 17.45 -13.06 -5.66
CA THR A 70 18.25 -13.41 -4.47
C THR A 70 17.55 -13.01 -3.18
N ALA A 71 18.06 -13.49 -2.06
CA ALA A 71 17.64 -13.01 -0.74
C ALA A 71 18.19 -11.58 -0.50
N ALA A 72 17.51 -10.84 0.36
CA ALA A 72 17.94 -9.50 0.75
C ALA A 72 19.34 -9.50 1.35
N GLY A 73 20.24 -8.71 0.79
CA GLY A 73 21.61 -8.70 1.26
C GLY A 73 22.44 -7.49 0.82
N ASP A 74 22.13 -6.88 -0.30
CA ASP A 74 23.00 -5.89 -0.91
C ASP A 74 22.39 -4.48 -1.01
N TYR A 75 23.27 -3.49 -1.08
CA TYR A 75 22.92 -2.10 -1.36
C TYR A 75 22.20 -1.97 -2.71
N ASP A 76 22.61 -2.76 -3.68
CA ASP A 76 22.11 -2.69 -5.06
C ASP A 76 20.63 -3.03 -5.15
N ASP A 77 20.10 -3.85 -4.23
CA ASP A 77 18.67 -4.18 -4.15
C ASP A 77 17.82 -2.93 -3.89
N ILE A 78 18.24 -2.08 -2.95
CA ILE A 78 17.54 -0.82 -2.65
C ILE A 78 17.82 0.24 -3.74
N ALA A 79 19.05 0.29 -4.26
CA ALA A 79 19.43 1.22 -5.31
C ALA A 79 18.65 0.98 -6.60
N LEU A 80 18.27 -0.28 -6.89
CA LEU A 80 17.41 -0.59 -8.02
C LEU A 80 16.02 0.04 -7.86
N CYS A 81 15.44 0.01 -6.65
CA CYS A 81 14.16 0.67 -6.38
C CYS A 81 14.24 2.19 -6.61
N GLU A 82 15.35 2.82 -6.19
CA GLU A 82 15.59 4.24 -6.45
C GLU A 82 15.68 4.52 -7.96
N SER A 83 16.44 3.71 -8.69
CA SER A 83 16.63 3.84 -10.12
C SER A 83 15.31 3.78 -10.88
N VAL A 84 14.47 2.79 -10.56
CA VAL A 84 13.13 2.64 -11.17
C VAL A 84 12.25 3.86 -10.88
N MET A 85 12.22 4.37 -9.64
CA MET A 85 11.47 5.57 -9.31
C MET A 85 11.97 6.80 -10.07
N ASN A 86 13.29 6.95 -10.22
CA ASN A 86 13.90 8.08 -10.94
C ASN A 86 13.58 8.01 -12.44
N GLU A 87 13.67 6.83 -13.05
CA GLU A 87 13.33 6.60 -14.46
C GLU A 87 11.86 6.88 -14.76
N MET A 88 10.97 6.55 -13.82
CA MET A 88 9.56 6.89 -13.92
C MET A 88 9.26 8.37 -13.66
N GLY A 89 10.24 9.15 -13.19
CA GLY A 89 10.10 10.58 -12.92
C GLY A 89 9.41 10.90 -11.60
N VAL A 90 9.46 9.99 -10.63
CA VAL A 90 9.02 10.26 -9.26
C VAL A 90 10.07 11.13 -8.57
N MET A 91 9.65 12.23 -7.95
CA MET A 91 10.57 13.15 -7.27
C MET A 91 11.38 12.44 -6.17
N ALA A 92 12.64 12.87 -5.98
CA ALA A 92 13.59 12.25 -5.06
C ALA A 92 13.44 12.71 -3.59
N ASP A 93 12.41 13.50 -3.28
CA ASP A 93 12.16 14.04 -1.94
C ASP A 93 11.26 13.11 -1.12
N SER A 94 11.52 13.03 0.18
CA SER A 94 10.66 12.35 1.17
C SER A 94 10.31 10.90 0.79
N ARG A 95 11.33 10.12 0.44
CA ARG A 95 11.19 8.69 0.12
C ARG A 95 11.45 7.85 1.36
N TYR A 96 10.57 6.90 1.59
CA TYR A 96 10.60 5.98 2.71
C TYR A 96 10.58 4.54 2.23
N MET A 97 11.21 3.66 2.99
CA MET A 97 11.19 2.23 2.74
C MET A 97 10.98 1.48 4.06
N MET A 98 10.06 0.53 4.07
CA MET A 98 9.87 -0.41 5.17
C MET A 98 10.18 -1.81 4.70
N LEU A 99 11.12 -2.45 5.36
CA LEU A 99 11.54 -3.80 5.06
C LEU A 99 11.03 -4.77 6.13
N ASN A 100 10.64 -5.95 5.72
CA ASN A 100 10.37 -7.06 6.62
C ASN A 100 11.58 -7.30 7.55
N THR A 101 11.33 -7.71 8.77
CA THR A 101 12.38 -7.92 9.77
C THR A 101 13.51 -8.82 9.29
N ARG A 102 13.20 -9.89 8.55
CA ARG A 102 14.22 -10.81 8.02
C ARG A 102 15.08 -10.17 6.96
N ASP A 103 14.45 -9.47 6.03
CA ASP A 103 15.12 -8.81 4.91
C ASP A 103 15.96 -7.62 5.41
N TYR A 104 15.42 -6.85 6.36
CA TYR A 104 16.17 -5.78 7.03
C TYR A 104 17.42 -6.30 7.75
N ASN A 105 17.29 -7.43 8.46
CA ASN A 105 18.44 -8.04 9.15
C ASN A 105 19.47 -8.62 8.15
N GLY A 106 19.04 -9.11 6.98
CA GLY A 106 19.94 -9.51 5.90
C GLY A 106 20.80 -8.33 5.42
N MET A 107 20.18 -7.18 5.18
CA MET A 107 20.86 -5.92 4.82
C MET A 107 21.81 -5.45 5.94
N ALA A 108 21.37 -5.51 7.20
CA ALA A 108 22.21 -5.16 8.35
C ALA A 108 23.41 -6.10 8.48
N GLY A 109 23.22 -7.39 8.18
CA GLY A 109 24.30 -8.40 8.17
C GLY A 109 25.38 -8.09 7.14
N ASN A 110 25.00 -7.72 5.92
CA ASN A 110 25.92 -7.28 4.89
C ASN A 110 26.71 -6.03 5.33
N LEU A 111 26.02 -5.02 5.87
CA LEU A 111 26.65 -3.82 6.37
C LEU A 111 27.62 -4.10 7.52
N ALA A 112 27.24 -4.97 8.46
CA ALA A 112 28.06 -5.37 9.60
C ALA A 112 29.30 -6.17 9.20
N SER A 113 29.26 -6.92 8.09
CA SER A 113 30.39 -7.70 7.56
C SER A 113 31.49 -6.84 6.94
N ARG A 114 31.27 -5.55 6.74
CA ARG A 114 32.29 -4.64 6.21
C ARG A 114 33.46 -4.49 7.17
N SER A 115 34.68 -4.44 6.65
CA SER A 115 35.93 -4.48 7.43
C SER A 115 36.17 -3.26 8.33
N THR A 116 35.40 -2.19 8.18
CA THR A 116 35.56 -0.94 8.95
C THR A 116 34.68 -0.99 10.20
N MET A 117 35.29 -1.20 11.36
CA MET A 117 34.62 -1.27 12.66
C MET A 117 34.25 0.10 13.25
N THR A 118 34.02 1.11 12.44
CA THR A 118 33.64 2.47 12.87
C THR A 118 32.41 2.97 12.12
N GLY A 119 31.54 3.70 12.80
CA GLY A 119 30.35 4.29 12.20
C GLY A 119 29.21 3.28 11.95
N LYS A 120 28.64 3.30 10.74
CA LYS A 120 27.48 2.46 10.39
C LYS A 120 27.67 0.94 10.59
N PRO A 121 28.81 0.31 10.20
CA PRO A 121 29.04 -1.12 10.45
C PRO A 121 28.95 -1.51 11.93
N THR A 122 29.49 -0.70 12.84
CA THR A 122 29.38 -0.95 14.29
C THR A 122 27.93 -0.88 14.76
N THR A 123 27.19 0.14 14.32
CA THR A 123 25.77 0.31 14.67
C THR A 123 24.91 -0.82 14.10
N ALA A 124 25.22 -1.30 12.90
CA ALA A 124 24.54 -2.43 12.29
C ALA A 124 24.77 -3.74 13.09
N TYR A 125 26.01 -3.97 13.51
CA TYR A 125 26.37 -5.13 14.32
C TYR A 125 25.71 -5.10 15.71
N GLU A 126 25.78 -3.97 16.42
CA GLU A 126 25.26 -3.86 17.79
C GLU A 126 23.72 -3.77 17.86
N LYS A 127 23.09 -3.06 16.91
CA LYS A 127 21.66 -2.67 16.98
C LYS A 127 20.83 -3.13 15.79
N SER A 128 21.42 -3.84 14.82
CA SER A 128 20.77 -4.17 13.55
C SER A 128 20.17 -2.91 12.86
N TYR A 129 20.89 -1.80 12.88
CA TYR A 129 20.45 -0.53 12.32
C TYR A 129 21.17 -0.22 11.01
N VAL A 130 20.40 -0.10 9.93
CA VAL A 130 20.92 0.18 8.58
C VAL A 130 20.97 1.70 8.31
N GLY A 131 19.92 2.43 8.72
CA GLY A 131 19.79 3.86 8.46
C GLY A 131 19.42 4.18 7.00
N PRO A 132 19.59 5.44 6.57
CA PRO A 132 19.28 5.86 5.21
C PRO A 132 20.17 5.15 4.18
N VAL A 133 19.56 4.60 3.14
CA VAL A 133 20.20 3.89 2.02
C VAL A 133 19.58 4.36 0.71
N ALA A 134 20.40 4.63 -0.32
CA ALA A 134 19.95 5.00 -1.66
C ALA A 134 18.77 6.00 -1.65
N ASN A 135 18.94 7.09 -0.91
CA ASN A 135 17.93 8.17 -0.77
C ASN A 135 16.58 7.75 -0.14
N PHE A 136 16.49 6.53 0.43
CA PHE A 136 15.37 6.11 1.25
C PHE A 136 15.71 6.18 2.74
N GLU A 137 14.77 6.68 3.53
CA GLU A 137 14.78 6.44 4.97
C GLU A 137 14.23 5.04 5.23
N THR A 138 15.08 4.13 5.75
CA THR A 138 14.71 2.73 5.93
C THR A 138 14.23 2.43 7.34
N PHE A 139 13.14 1.69 7.43
CA PHE A 139 12.54 1.26 8.69
C PHE A 139 12.35 -0.26 8.72
N LYS A 140 12.40 -0.82 9.93
CA LYS A 140 12.11 -2.23 10.16
C LYS A 140 10.63 -2.41 10.44
N LEU A 141 10.01 -3.36 9.74
CA LEU A 141 8.63 -3.75 9.92
C LEU A 141 8.54 -4.94 10.89
N ASP A 142 7.67 -4.86 11.88
CA ASP A 142 7.44 -5.92 12.87
C ASP A 142 6.31 -6.88 12.51
N THR A 143 5.49 -6.56 11.51
CA THR A 143 4.42 -7.44 11.05
C THR A 143 4.95 -8.55 10.15
N GLY A 144 4.43 -9.77 10.34
CA GLY A 144 4.85 -10.95 9.60
C GLY A 144 4.10 -11.22 8.30
N ASN A 145 3.38 -10.24 7.76
CA ASN A 145 2.56 -10.41 6.55
C ASN A 145 3.43 -10.66 5.31
N ARG A 146 2.89 -11.44 4.37
CA ARG A 146 3.56 -11.81 3.13
C ARG A 146 2.65 -11.61 1.92
N ILE A 147 3.24 -11.23 0.81
CA ILE A 147 2.60 -11.30 -0.50
C ILE A 147 2.63 -12.76 -0.93
N ALA A 148 1.49 -13.31 -1.31
CA ALA A 148 1.39 -14.70 -1.77
C ALA A 148 2.08 -14.88 -3.13
N ALA A 149 2.52 -16.10 -3.40
CA ALA A 149 2.96 -16.46 -4.74
C ALA A 149 1.76 -16.47 -5.70
N ALA A 150 1.97 -15.97 -6.92
CA ALA A 150 0.97 -16.09 -7.99
C ALA A 150 0.83 -17.56 -8.40
N ALA A 151 -0.38 -18.08 -8.33
CA ALA A 151 -0.71 -19.42 -8.79
C ALA A 151 -0.94 -19.48 -10.32
N GLY A 152 -1.02 -18.32 -10.98
CA GLY A 152 -1.24 -18.16 -12.41
C GLY A 152 0.00 -18.46 -13.22
N GLY A 153 0.34 -19.75 -13.34
CA GLY A 153 1.31 -20.19 -14.34
C GLY A 153 0.57 -20.61 -15.59
N GLY A 154 0.78 -19.96 -16.69
CA GLY A 154 0.17 -20.36 -17.95
C GLY A 154 0.15 -19.20 -18.94
N SER A 155 -0.19 -19.46 -20.17
CA SER A 155 -0.23 -18.50 -21.25
C SER A 155 -1.38 -17.51 -21.09
N LEU A 156 -1.40 -16.73 -20.01
CA LEU A 156 -2.38 -15.66 -19.84
C LEU A 156 -2.06 -14.53 -20.82
N THR A 157 -3.04 -14.13 -21.57
CA THR A 157 -2.89 -13.05 -22.57
C THR A 157 -4.01 -12.03 -22.44
N ILE A 158 -3.74 -10.83 -22.93
CA ILE A 158 -4.80 -9.84 -23.19
C ILE A 158 -5.78 -10.42 -24.19
N ASP A 159 -7.07 -10.07 -24.07
CA ASP A 159 -8.12 -10.54 -24.97
C ASP A 159 -7.80 -10.22 -26.45
N THR A 160 -8.23 -11.10 -27.33
CA THR A 160 -8.13 -10.93 -28.79
C THR A 160 -8.92 -9.74 -29.30
N GLN A 161 -9.95 -9.30 -28.57
CA GLN A 161 -10.78 -8.13 -28.88
C GLN A 161 -10.24 -6.83 -28.26
N ALA A 162 -9.03 -6.84 -27.68
CA ALA A 162 -8.43 -5.66 -27.10
C ALA A 162 -8.29 -4.57 -28.17
N SER A 163 -9.02 -3.47 -27.96
CA SER A 163 -8.93 -2.28 -28.81
C SER A 163 -8.06 -1.23 -28.11
N ALA A 164 -7.13 -0.65 -28.85
CA ALA A 164 -6.31 0.45 -28.36
C ALA A 164 -7.16 1.59 -27.79
N ALA A 165 -8.34 1.84 -28.33
CA ALA A 165 -9.29 2.85 -27.85
C ALA A 165 -9.73 2.65 -26.39
N ASN A 166 -9.63 1.44 -25.83
CA ASN A 166 -9.93 1.17 -24.42
C ASN A 166 -8.87 1.71 -23.44
N TYR A 167 -7.70 2.07 -23.95
CA TYR A 167 -6.53 2.48 -23.18
C TYR A 167 -6.06 3.91 -23.49
N TYR A 168 -6.87 4.71 -24.17
CA TYR A 168 -6.47 6.06 -24.56
C TYR A 168 -6.66 7.11 -23.49
N VAL A 169 -7.67 6.98 -22.66
CA VAL A 169 -8.09 8.02 -21.71
C VAL A 169 -8.11 7.45 -20.29
N PRO A 170 -7.77 8.23 -19.27
CA PRO A 170 -7.99 7.83 -17.89
C PRO A 170 -9.48 7.55 -17.70
N ARG A 171 -9.84 6.29 -17.53
CA ARG A 171 -11.23 5.88 -17.38
C ARG A 171 -11.54 5.52 -15.95
N ALA A 172 -12.68 5.96 -15.53
CA ALA A 172 -13.31 5.45 -14.35
C ALA A 172 -13.98 4.10 -14.68
N THR A 173 -13.27 3.04 -14.49
CA THR A 173 -13.76 1.70 -14.82
C THR A 173 -14.43 1.01 -13.62
N ARG A 174 -14.31 1.59 -12.44
CA ARG A 174 -14.89 1.07 -11.21
C ARG A 174 -15.65 2.16 -10.48
N THR A 175 -16.89 1.84 -10.12
CA THR A 175 -17.70 2.64 -9.20
C THR A 175 -17.54 2.07 -7.81
N GLU A 176 -17.30 2.89 -6.81
CA GLU A 176 -17.24 2.48 -5.42
C GLU A 176 -18.63 2.08 -4.93
N SER A 177 -18.96 0.80 -5.03
CA SER A 177 -20.26 0.27 -4.60
C SER A 177 -20.29 -0.20 -3.16
N THR A 178 -19.13 -0.41 -2.54
CA THR A 178 -18.99 -0.99 -1.19
C THR A 178 -19.67 -0.16 -0.11
N TYR A 179 -19.82 1.14 -0.34
CA TYR A 179 -20.40 2.08 0.64
C TYR A 179 -21.71 2.72 0.16
N GLY A 180 -22.40 2.11 -0.79
CA GLY A 180 -23.68 2.57 -1.28
C GLY A 180 -23.66 3.82 -2.16
N ASN A 181 -22.48 4.32 -2.51
CA ASN A 181 -22.30 5.48 -3.39
C ASN A 181 -22.10 5.03 -4.84
N THR A 182 -23.18 4.79 -5.54
CA THR A 182 -23.17 4.37 -6.95
C THR A 182 -22.67 5.43 -7.95
N GLY A 183 -22.30 6.61 -7.47
CA GLY A 183 -21.84 7.72 -8.31
C GLY A 183 -20.35 8.07 -8.17
N ASN A 184 -19.62 7.47 -7.22
CA ASN A 184 -18.21 7.76 -7.03
C ASN A 184 -17.36 6.94 -8.00
N VAL A 185 -16.59 7.66 -8.78
CA VAL A 185 -15.72 7.09 -9.80
C VAL A 185 -14.29 7.08 -9.28
N ASP A 186 -13.64 5.92 -9.31
CA ASP A 186 -12.24 5.76 -8.90
C ASP A 186 -11.34 5.61 -10.13
N ASN A 187 -10.53 6.63 -10.39
CA ASN A 187 -9.63 6.68 -11.54
C ASN A 187 -8.29 5.94 -11.30
N ARG A 188 -8.09 5.32 -10.14
CA ARG A 188 -6.89 4.49 -9.87
C ARG A 188 -6.98 3.11 -10.52
N TYR A 189 -8.16 2.69 -10.94
CA TYR A 189 -8.45 1.33 -11.40
C TYR A 189 -8.93 1.30 -12.84
N GLN A 190 -8.70 0.17 -13.48
CA GLN A 190 -9.18 -0.12 -14.82
C GLN A 190 -9.60 -1.59 -14.90
N THR A 191 -10.75 -1.87 -15.52
CA THR A 191 -11.15 -3.23 -15.85
C THR A 191 -10.55 -3.60 -17.21
N ILE A 192 -9.85 -4.73 -17.26
CA ILE A 192 -9.32 -5.30 -18.49
C ILE A 192 -9.90 -6.68 -18.73
N THR A 193 -9.98 -7.07 -19.99
CA THR A 193 -10.40 -8.41 -20.43
C THR A 193 -9.15 -9.21 -20.82
N VAL A 194 -9.08 -10.43 -20.31
CA VAL A 194 -7.97 -11.38 -20.52
C VAL A 194 -8.52 -12.73 -21.02
N SER A 195 -7.64 -13.57 -21.52
CA SER A 195 -8.02 -14.91 -22.04
C SER A 195 -8.65 -15.81 -20.96
N SER A 196 -8.17 -15.73 -19.74
CA SER A 196 -8.71 -16.48 -18.58
C SER A 196 -8.20 -15.82 -17.29
N THR A 197 -9.00 -15.84 -16.24
CA THR A 197 -8.57 -15.43 -14.89
C THR A 197 -8.37 -16.62 -13.95
N THR A 198 -8.33 -17.84 -14.49
CA THR A 198 -8.08 -19.04 -13.68
C THR A 198 -6.72 -18.91 -12.97
N ASN A 199 -6.73 -19.15 -11.66
CA ASN A 199 -5.55 -19.00 -10.78
C ASN A 199 -4.99 -17.58 -10.68
N VAL A 200 -5.72 -16.54 -11.09
CA VAL A 200 -5.37 -15.14 -10.82
C VAL A 200 -6.02 -14.71 -9.50
N ALA A 201 -5.25 -14.10 -8.63
CA ALA A 201 -5.72 -13.62 -7.34
C ALA A 201 -5.52 -12.10 -7.20
N ALA A 202 -6.35 -11.47 -6.35
CA ALA A 202 -6.11 -10.10 -5.93
C ALA A 202 -4.75 -10.00 -5.22
N GLY A 203 -3.93 -9.02 -5.62
CA GLY A 203 -2.58 -8.86 -5.11
C GLY A 203 -1.48 -9.36 -6.04
N ASP A 204 -1.81 -10.13 -7.07
CA ASP A 204 -0.83 -10.57 -8.07
C ASP A 204 -0.23 -9.39 -8.82
N CYS A 205 1.08 -9.46 -9.04
CA CYS A 205 1.87 -8.46 -9.73
C CYS A 205 2.27 -8.97 -11.09
N PHE A 206 2.09 -8.16 -12.13
CA PHE A 206 2.37 -8.61 -13.49
C PHE A 206 2.86 -7.50 -14.41
N THR A 207 3.41 -7.92 -15.55
CA THR A 207 3.73 -7.06 -16.69
C THR A 207 3.00 -7.58 -17.94
N VAL A 208 2.84 -6.70 -18.93
CA VAL A 208 2.26 -7.03 -20.22
C VAL A 208 3.33 -6.83 -21.31
N ALA A 209 3.50 -7.81 -22.17
CA ALA A 209 4.49 -7.75 -23.26
C ALA A 209 4.24 -6.55 -24.16
N GLY A 210 5.28 -5.77 -24.41
CA GLY A 210 5.23 -4.58 -25.25
C GLY A 210 4.64 -3.31 -24.60
N VAL A 211 4.14 -3.40 -23.35
CA VAL A 211 3.61 -2.25 -22.63
C VAL A 211 4.71 -1.66 -21.75
N GLU A 212 5.35 -0.62 -22.23
CA GLU A 212 6.47 0.02 -21.55
C GLU A 212 6.06 1.23 -20.76
N ALA A 213 6.77 1.45 -19.64
CA ALA A 213 6.57 2.60 -18.77
C ALA A 213 7.04 3.90 -19.46
N VAL A 214 6.41 5.00 -19.06
CA VAL A 214 6.73 6.35 -19.53
C VAL A 214 7.11 7.23 -18.33
N HIS A 215 8.11 8.06 -18.51
CA HIS A 215 8.48 9.06 -17.51
C HIS A 215 7.34 10.07 -17.30
N HIS A 216 6.79 10.17 -16.09
CA HIS A 216 5.57 10.91 -15.80
C HIS A 216 5.58 12.38 -16.24
N VAL A 217 6.73 13.07 -16.13
CA VAL A 217 6.84 14.49 -16.46
C VAL A 217 7.19 14.71 -17.95
N ARG A 218 8.20 13.97 -18.45
CA ARG A 218 8.73 14.16 -19.81
C ARG A 218 7.95 13.42 -20.88
N LYS A 219 7.15 12.41 -20.48
CA LYS A 219 6.41 11.54 -21.39
C LYS A 219 7.31 10.79 -22.38
N THR A 220 8.56 10.54 -21.98
CA THR A 220 9.53 9.76 -22.75
C THR A 220 9.49 8.30 -22.33
N ARG A 221 9.69 7.40 -23.28
CA ARG A 221 9.79 5.96 -23.08
C ARG A 221 10.97 5.63 -22.15
N THR A 222 10.77 4.77 -21.16
CA THR A 222 11.85 4.30 -20.25
C THR A 222 12.58 3.08 -20.78
N GLY A 223 11.96 2.30 -21.69
CA GLY A 223 12.49 1.03 -22.18
C GLY A 223 12.26 -0.16 -21.25
N GLN A 224 11.57 0.05 -20.12
CA GLN A 224 11.21 -1.01 -19.18
C GLN A 224 9.70 -1.27 -19.24
N LEU A 225 9.30 -2.53 -19.02
CA LEU A 225 7.89 -2.88 -18.95
C LEU A 225 7.22 -2.23 -17.74
N LYS A 226 6.02 -1.71 -17.96
CA LYS A 226 5.19 -1.18 -16.88
C LYS A 226 4.68 -2.32 -16.02
N THR A 227 4.76 -2.14 -14.71
CA THR A 227 4.23 -3.09 -13.73
C THR A 227 2.81 -2.73 -13.35
N PHE A 228 1.99 -3.75 -13.16
CA PHE A 228 0.57 -3.64 -12.79
C PHE A 228 0.26 -4.58 -11.65
N ARG A 229 -0.84 -4.28 -10.95
CA ARG A 229 -1.34 -5.11 -9.87
C ARG A 229 -2.79 -5.48 -10.10
N VAL A 230 -3.13 -6.73 -9.84
CA VAL A 230 -4.52 -7.20 -9.81
C VAL A 230 -5.16 -6.74 -8.52
N MET A 231 -6.25 -5.98 -8.62
CA MET A 231 -6.99 -5.50 -7.47
C MET A 231 -8.17 -6.40 -7.14
N GLU A 232 -8.84 -6.93 -8.17
CA GLU A 232 -10.00 -7.78 -8.03
C GLU A 232 -10.21 -8.62 -9.29
N VAL A 233 -10.69 -9.83 -9.13
CA VAL A 233 -11.14 -10.68 -10.23
C VAL A 233 -12.66 -10.65 -10.27
N LEU A 234 -13.24 -10.14 -11.37
CA LEU A 234 -14.68 -9.96 -11.50
C LEU A 234 -15.37 -11.19 -12.11
N THR A 235 -14.80 -11.71 -13.20
CA THR A 235 -15.35 -12.88 -13.92
C THR A 235 -14.20 -13.79 -14.36
N SER A 236 -14.54 -14.88 -15.03
CA SER A 236 -13.55 -15.81 -15.60
C SER A 236 -12.64 -15.19 -16.67
N THR A 237 -12.95 -13.97 -17.16
CA THR A 237 -12.19 -13.29 -18.22
C THR A 237 -11.94 -11.81 -17.95
N THR A 238 -12.45 -11.25 -16.85
CA THR A 238 -12.27 -9.83 -16.53
C THR A 238 -11.65 -9.63 -15.16
N MET A 239 -10.69 -8.76 -15.06
CA MET A 239 -10.04 -8.36 -13.81
C MET A 239 -9.85 -6.84 -13.73
N VAL A 240 -9.83 -6.33 -12.52
CA VAL A 240 -9.54 -4.93 -12.21
C VAL A 240 -8.06 -4.80 -11.87
N ILE A 241 -7.40 -3.86 -12.50
CA ILE A 241 -5.97 -3.59 -12.32
C ILE A 241 -5.71 -2.17 -11.82
N SER A 242 -4.55 -1.97 -11.22
CA SER A 242 -3.97 -0.68 -10.87
C SER A 242 -2.49 -0.66 -11.27
N PRO A 243 -1.97 0.45 -11.83
CA PRO A 243 -2.66 1.63 -12.31
C PRO A 243 -3.41 1.36 -13.62
N PRO A 244 -4.30 2.27 -14.07
CA PRO A 244 -4.89 2.16 -15.40
C PRO A 244 -3.83 2.34 -16.48
N MET A 245 -3.96 1.64 -17.60
CA MET A 245 -3.11 1.82 -18.78
C MET A 245 -3.62 3.01 -19.58
N VAL A 246 -2.85 4.07 -19.67
CA VAL A 246 -3.18 5.27 -20.43
C VAL A 246 -2.08 5.53 -21.44
N SER A 247 -2.38 5.35 -22.73
CA SER A 247 -1.50 5.70 -23.85
C SER A 247 -1.96 7.02 -24.46
N ASN A 248 -1.12 7.66 -25.27
CA ASN A 248 -1.50 8.88 -26.00
C ASN A 248 -1.91 8.61 -27.46
N GLN A 249 -2.25 7.39 -27.82
CA GLN A 249 -2.58 7.01 -29.18
C GLN A 249 -3.87 7.64 -29.72
N GLY A 250 -4.77 8.09 -28.84
CA GLY A 250 -5.95 8.86 -29.20
C GLY A 250 -5.75 10.37 -29.32
N ALA A 251 -4.57 10.88 -28.90
CA ALA A 251 -4.13 12.27 -29.02
C ALA A 251 -5.06 13.31 -28.38
N SER A 252 -5.75 12.97 -27.26
CA SER A 252 -6.49 13.95 -26.46
C SER A 252 -5.60 14.60 -25.40
N ASP A 253 -5.93 15.83 -24.97
CA ASP A 253 -5.19 16.52 -23.91
C ASP A 253 -5.16 15.73 -22.60
N ALA A 254 -6.21 14.97 -22.29
CA ALA A 254 -6.29 14.12 -21.10
C ALA A 254 -5.33 12.93 -21.19
N GLU A 255 -5.22 12.29 -22.35
CA GLU A 255 -4.28 11.20 -22.60
C GLU A 255 -2.83 11.69 -22.48
N GLU A 256 -2.50 12.82 -23.10
CA GLU A 256 -1.17 13.39 -23.01
C GLU A 256 -0.80 13.74 -21.56
N GLN A 257 -1.76 14.24 -20.77
CA GLN A 257 -1.54 14.60 -19.36
C GLN A 257 -1.29 13.38 -18.49
N TYR A 258 -2.07 12.30 -18.67
CA TYR A 258 -2.05 11.14 -17.79
C TYR A 258 -1.35 9.91 -18.37
N GLN A 259 -0.73 10.06 -19.54
CA GLN A 259 0.02 8.99 -20.17
C GLN A 259 1.03 8.37 -19.20
N ASN A 260 0.92 7.04 -18.99
CA ASN A 260 1.82 6.26 -18.16
C ASN A 260 2.37 5.01 -18.88
N VAL A 261 1.82 4.69 -20.05
CA VAL A 261 2.36 3.65 -20.93
C VAL A 261 2.66 4.23 -22.32
N TYR A 262 3.70 3.73 -22.97
CA TYR A 262 4.13 4.23 -24.28
C TYR A 262 3.16 3.82 -25.39
N VAL A 263 2.74 2.56 -25.37
CA VAL A 263 1.79 1.98 -26.34
C VAL A 263 0.75 1.17 -25.58
N ALA A 264 -0.49 1.19 -26.05
CA ALA A 264 -1.55 0.33 -25.54
C ALA A 264 -1.21 -1.16 -25.79
N PRO A 265 -1.68 -2.09 -24.93
CA PRO A 265 -1.45 -3.51 -25.14
C PRO A 265 -2.03 -3.97 -26.49
N SER A 266 -1.28 -4.81 -27.21
CA SER A 266 -1.80 -5.46 -28.40
C SER A 266 -2.71 -6.62 -28.02
N ALA A 267 -3.60 -7.00 -28.93
CA ALA A 267 -4.37 -8.23 -28.79
C ALA A 267 -3.42 -9.43 -28.60
N THR A 268 -3.79 -10.32 -27.70
CA THR A 268 -2.99 -11.51 -27.33
C THR A 268 -1.61 -11.22 -26.73
N ALA A 269 -1.32 -10.00 -26.27
CA ALA A 269 -0.09 -9.70 -25.58
C ALA A 269 0.04 -10.57 -24.31
N ALA A 270 1.18 -11.21 -24.14
CA ALA A 270 1.42 -12.11 -23.01
C ALA A 270 1.49 -11.34 -21.68
N ILE A 271 0.91 -11.90 -20.63
CA ILE A 271 0.98 -11.43 -19.26
C ILE A 271 1.98 -12.31 -18.51
N THR A 272 2.95 -11.69 -17.85
CA THR A 272 3.96 -12.37 -17.03
C THR A 272 3.82 -11.92 -15.58
N PHE A 273 3.64 -12.87 -14.67
CA PHE A 273 3.59 -12.60 -13.23
C PHE A 273 4.99 -12.39 -12.65
N LEU A 274 5.12 -11.48 -11.69
CA LEU A 274 6.38 -11.10 -11.05
C LEU A 274 6.54 -11.66 -9.64
N ASN A 275 5.46 -12.14 -9.02
CA ASN A 275 5.44 -12.73 -7.68
C ASN A 275 5.41 -14.26 -7.79
N SER A 276 6.48 -14.87 -8.32
CA SER A 276 6.58 -16.33 -8.47
C SER A 276 6.64 -17.06 -7.13
N ASP A 277 7.21 -16.43 -6.10
CA ASP A 277 7.33 -16.95 -4.74
C ASP A 277 6.75 -15.98 -3.70
N ALA A 278 6.31 -16.53 -2.56
CA ALA A 278 5.82 -15.73 -1.44
C ALA A 278 6.95 -14.91 -0.82
N SER A 279 6.81 -13.59 -0.83
CA SER A 279 7.77 -12.63 -0.29
C SER A 279 7.24 -11.89 0.92
N GLY A 280 8.14 -11.45 1.81
CA GLY A 280 7.79 -10.54 2.89
C GLY A 280 7.30 -9.18 2.38
N TYR A 281 6.59 -8.46 3.21
CA TYR A 281 6.20 -7.09 2.90
C TYR A 281 7.43 -6.18 2.95
N ASN A 282 7.87 -5.74 1.78
CA ASN A 282 8.92 -4.74 1.61
C ASN A 282 8.34 -3.63 0.73
N VAL A 283 8.00 -2.50 1.34
CA VAL A 283 7.29 -1.41 0.67
C VAL A 283 8.17 -0.18 0.62
N PHE A 284 8.18 0.48 -0.52
CA PHE A 284 8.82 1.78 -0.67
C PHE A 284 7.85 2.79 -1.29
N TRP A 285 7.89 4.02 -0.82
CA TRP A 285 6.96 5.06 -1.29
C TRP A 285 7.52 6.45 -1.13
N ARG A 286 6.92 7.38 -1.84
CA ARG A 286 7.06 8.80 -1.59
C ARG A 286 5.94 9.27 -0.66
N LYS A 287 6.21 10.13 0.32
CA LYS A 287 5.27 10.56 1.36
C LYS A 287 3.87 10.94 0.85
N PRO A 288 3.68 11.72 -0.24
CA PRO A 288 2.35 12.08 -0.73
C PRO A 288 1.53 10.94 -1.34
N ALA A 289 2.10 9.73 -1.50
CA ALA A 289 1.39 8.61 -2.11
C ALA A 289 0.29 8.03 -1.21
N ILE A 290 0.46 8.13 0.11
CA ILE A 290 -0.45 7.54 1.09
C ILE A 290 -0.92 8.65 2.03
N GLU A 291 -2.23 8.72 2.24
CA GLU A 291 -2.85 9.67 3.16
C GLU A 291 -3.61 8.93 4.25
N LEU A 292 -3.39 9.36 5.49
CA LEU A 292 -4.13 8.92 6.66
C LEU A 292 -5.19 9.98 6.98
N LEU A 293 -6.45 9.57 6.92
CA LEU A 293 -7.60 10.44 7.13
C LEU A 293 -8.11 10.30 8.56
N PRO A 294 -7.97 11.34 9.41
CA PRO A 294 -8.47 11.28 10.77
C PRO A 294 -9.98 11.44 10.81
N GLY A 295 -10.67 10.54 11.48
CA GLY A 295 -12.07 10.63 11.82
C GLY A 295 -12.30 11.11 13.24
N ARG A 296 -13.51 11.51 13.55
CA ARG A 296 -13.93 11.92 14.90
C ARG A 296 -15.22 11.22 15.29
N TYR A 297 -15.32 10.89 16.56
CA TYR A 297 -16.58 10.49 17.21
C TYR A 297 -17.09 11.60 18.09
N GLU A 298 -18.40 11.73 18.14
CA GLU A 298 -19.08 12.56 19.12
C GLU A 298 -19.98 11.67 19.98
N VAL A 299 -19.72 11.66 21.27
CA VAL A 299 -20.49 10.89 22.25
C VAL A 299 -21.45 11.84 22.95
N PRO A 300 -22.76 11.51 23.03
CA PRO A 300 -23.73 12.35 23.72
C PRO A 300 -23.38 12.56 25.20
N SER A 301 -23.37 13.81 25.66
CA SER A 301 -22.89 14.20 26.99
C SER A 301 -23.81 13.83 28.16
N ASN A 302 -25.06 13.41 27.90
CA ASN A 302 -26.09 13.25 28.96
C ASN A 302 -26.53 11.79 29.19
N GLN A 303 -25.72 10.79 28.83
CA GLN A 303 -26.12 9.38 28.96
C GLN A 303 -25.42 8.60 30.08
N GLY A 304 -24.85 9.29 31.07
CA GLY A 304 -24.20 8.63 32.21
C GLY A 304 -22.87 7.94 31.87
N VAL A 305 -22.29 8.24 30.69
CA VAL A 305 -21.01 7.71 30.24
C VAL A 305 -19.94 8.80 30.42
N GLN A 306 -18.89 8.45 31.16
CA GLN A 306 -17.71 9.33 31.25
C GLN A 306 -16.89 9.16 29.96
N THR A 307 -16.59 10.26 29.28
CA THR A 307 -15.88 10.25 28.01
C THR A 307 -14.62 11.10 28.08
N MET A 308 -13.51 10.55 27.59
CA MET A 308 -12.25 11.28 27.43
C MET A 308 -11.83 11.22 25.95
N TYR A 309 -11.35 12.33 25.43
CA TYR A 309 -10.84 12.43 24.08
C TYR A 309 -9.34 12.73 24.09
N HIS A 310 -8.60 11.96 23.31
CA HIS A 310 -7.19 12.20 23.09
C HIS A 310 -6.90 12.22 21.58
N THR A 311 -6.18 13.23 21.12
CA THR A 311 -5.76 13.31 19.72
C THR A 311 -4.28 12.94 19.62
N THR A 312 -3.98 11.98 18.78
CA THR A 312 -2.60 11.56 18.51
C THR A 312 -1.85 12.61 17.70
N LYS A 313 -0.51 12.51 17.60
CA LYS A 313 0.30 13.39 16.74
C LYS A 313 -0.10 13.34 15.26
N ASN A 314 -0.67 12.22 14.81
CA ASN A 314 -1.13 12.02 13.44
C ASN A 314 -2.58 12.51 13.22
N GLY A 315 -3.18 13.18 14.21
CA GLY A 315 -4.54 13.74 14.11
C GLY A 315 -5.66 12.75 14.41
N ILE A 316 -5.38 11.45 14.61
CA ILE A 316 -6.41 10.46 14.95
C ILE A 316 -6.91 10.72 16.36
N GLN A 317 -8.23 10.85 16.51
CA GLN A 317 -8.88 10.95 17.80
C GLN A 317 -9.14 9.56 18.38
N ILE A 318 -8.65 9.32 19.59
CA ILE A 318 -8.99 8.15 20.40
C ILE A 318 -10.02 8.61 21.43
N VAL A 319 -11.12 7.90 21.48
CA VAL A 319 -12.20 8.15 22.43
C VAL A 319 -12.17 7.04 23.48
N VAL A 320 -12.07 7.40 24.74
CA VAL A 320 -12.12 6.47 25.84
C VAL A 320 -13.42 6.71 26.59
N THR A 321 -14.27 5.70 26.66
CA THR A 321 -15.52 5.75 27.41
C THR A 321 -15.47 4.82 28.62
N LYS A 322 -16.02 5.28 29.72
CA LYS A 322 -16.14 4.49 30.97
C LYS A 322 -17.59 4.43 31.41
N ARG A 323 -18.10 3.24 31.67
CA ARG A 323 -19.44 3.01 32.18
C ARG A 323 -19.36 2.07 33.39
N PHE A 324 -20.08 2.41 34.46
CA PHE A 324 -20.26 1.52 35.62
C PHE A 324 -21.64 0.88 35.60
N GLU A 325 -21.71 -0.43 35.67
CA GLU A 325 -22.96 -1.18 35.75
C GLU A 325 -23.26 -1.55 37.21
N GLN A 326 -24.33 -0.97 37.76
CA GLN A 326 -24.69 -1.17 39.15
C GLN A 326 -25.19 -2.60 39.47
N SER A 327 -25.80 -3.26 38.49
CA SER A 327 -26.34 -4.60 38.67
C SER A 327 -25.28 -5.67 38.85
N THR A 328 -24.13 -5.50 38.24
CA THR A 328 -23.00 -6.47 38.23
C THR A 328 -21.77 -5.97 38.95
N PHE A 329 -21.77 -4.73 39.42
CA PHE A 329 -20.60 -4.06 40.02
C PHE A 329 -19.34 -4.10 39.11
N VAL A 330 -19.54 -3.94 37.82
CA VAL A 330 -18.47 -3.97 36.81
C VAL A 330 -18.33 -2.60 36.15
N SER A 331 -17.09 -2.16 35.98
CA SER A 331 -16.74 -1.00 35.11
C SER A 331 -16.27 -1.49 33.79
N THR A 332 -16.93 -1.01 32.70
CA THR A 332 -16.53 -1.29 31.33
C THR A 332 -15.81 -0.07 30.77
N TYR A 333 -14.64 -0.29 30.19
CA TYR A 333 -13.84 0.68 29.46
C TYR A 333 -13.85 0.30 27.99
N ALA A 334 -14.08 1.27 27.12
CA ALA A 334 -13.97 1.07 25.69
C ALA A 334 -13.08 2.14 25.08
N PHE A 335 -12.24 1.71 24.16
CA PHE A 335 -11.30 2.52 23.38
C PHE A 335 -11.71 2.45 21.94
N ASP A 336 -12.05 3.57 21.34
CA ASP A 336 -12.52 3.67 19.98
C ASP A 336 -11.68 4.68 19.19
N ALA A 337 -11.38 4.34 17.95
CA ALA A 337 -10.81 5.28 17.01
C ALA A 337 -11.50 5.13 15.65
N ARG A 338 -11.52 6.22 14.88
CA ARG A 338 -12.03 6.20 13.50
C ARG A 338 -11.03 6.88 12.58
N TYR A 339 -10.70 6.21 11.49
CA TYR A 339 -9.81 6.74 10.47
C TYR A 339 -10.04 6.08 9.12
N GLY A 340 -9.42 6.59 8.10
CA GLY A 340 -9.33 5.97 6.79
C GLY A 340 -7.89 6.01 6.29
N VAL A 341 -7.54 5.09 5.44
CA VAL A 341 -6.26 5.06 4.75
C VAL A 341 -6.51 5.02 3.26
N VAL A 342 -5.93 5.94 2.53
CA VAL A 342 -6.10 6.00 1.08
C VAL A 342 -4.75 6.11 0.38
N MET A 343 -4.57 5.31 -0.66
CA MET A 343 -3.48 5.44 -1.61
C MET A 343 -3.90 6.44 -2.69
N THR A 344 -3.40 7.67 -2.63
CA THR A 344 -3.76 8.72 -3.59
C THR A 344 -3.01 8.60 -4.92
N ALA A 345 -1.76 8.15 -4.87
CA ALA A 345 -0.89 8.01 -6.04
C ALA A 345 -0.19 6.64 -6.05
N PRO A 346 -0.85 5.57 -6.52
CA PRO A 346 -0.28 4.21 -6.51
C PRO A 346 1.02 4.10 -7.33
N GLU A 347 1.21 4.93 -8.35
CA GLU A 347 2.44 4.98 -9.16
C GLU A 347 3.66 5.63 -8.45
N GLN A 348 3.50 6.12 -7.23
CA GLN A 348 4.58 6.60 -6.36
C GLN A 348 4.87 5.66 -5.19
N CYS A 349 4.28 4.48 -5.21
CA CYS A 349 4.47 3.43 -4.22
C CYS A 349 4.82 2.11 -4.90
N GLY A 350 5.76 1.38 -4.32
CA GLY A 350 6.20 0.11 -4.87
C GLY A 350 6.44 -0.95 -3.81
N VAL A 351 6.55 -2.18 -4.27
CA VAL A 351 6.95 -3.35 -3.47
C VAL A 351 8.23 -3.95 -4.02
N LEU A 352 9.10 -4.35 -3.11
CA LEU A 352 10.33 -5.06 -3.39
C LEU A 352 10.13 -6.53 -3.00
N LEU A 353 10.26 -7.42 -3.97
CA LEU A 353 10.05 -8.86 -3.81
C LEU A 353 11.38 -9.58 -3.91
N PHE A 354 11.78 -10.27 -2.85
CA PHE A 354 12.98 -11.10 -2.83
C PHE A 354 12.68 -12.55 -3.16
N ASN A 355 13.72 -13.29 -3.59
CA ASN A 355 13.66 -14.71 -3.95
C ASN A 355 12.66 -15.01 -5.09
N GLN A 356 12.51 -14.11 -6.03
CA GLN A 356 11.63 -14.34 -7.17
C GLN A 356 12.40 -15.11 -8.27
N VAL A 357 11.82 -16.19 -8.75
CA VAL A 357 12.35 -16.93 -9.90
C VAL A 357 11.82 -16.24 -11.16
N PRO A 358 12.70 -15.81 -12.08
CA PRO A 358 12.29 -15.13 -13.31
C PRO A 358 11.54 -16.07 -14.29
#